data_a3c2b5af9df923c53eaa6fab94f1aa95
#
_entry.id   a3c2b5af9df923c53eaa6fab94f1aa95
#
_cell.length_a   1.000
_cell.length_b   1.000
_cell.length_c   1.000
_cell.angle_alpha   90.00
_cell.angle_beta   90.00
_cell.angle_gamma   90.00
#
_symmetry.space_group_name_H-M   'P 1'
#
loop_
_entity.id
_entity.type
_entity.pdbx_description
1 polymer ?
#
loop_
_entity_poly.entity_id
_entity_poly.type
_entity_poly.pdbx_seq_one_letter_code
_entity_poly.pdbx_strand_id
1 'polypeptide(L)'
;MISNLKTPYDLDKKAERTTYTVGVGSCTPAPEGERSKECTLLVDMRSPTPGPLKDIRSKIEPAFAKALQQENAKYGLKDGDAKAVKMELVWFGDRPAHKRKNYDDPAMQAFWQSARTAGIDIREKLNERAVSLNDNVPAAVGVPTVNFNVGTNAGGGGGHAWYEWGIPG
;
A
#
# COMPACT_ATOMS: atom_id res chain seq x y z
N MET A 1 -2.30 0.35 -19.16
CA MET A 1 -2.27 -1.14 -19.07
C MET A 1 -2.43 -1.63 -17.63
N ILE A 2 -1.76 -1.06 -16.65
CA ILE A 2 -1.98 -1.37 -15.21
C ILE A 2 -3.38 -0.94 -14.75
N SER A 3 -3.91 0.15 -15.30
CA SER A 3 -5.26 0.65 -15.02
C SER A 3 -6.40 -0.34 -15.34
N ASN A 4 -6.13 -1.36 -16.15
CA ASN A 4 -7.10 -2.40 -16.52
C ASN A 4 -6.97 -3.70 -15.68
N LEU A 5 -6.06 -3.75 -14.72
CA LEU A 5 -6.02 -4.83 -13.75
C LEU A 5 -7.22 -4.69 -12.81
N LYS A 6 -8.33 -5.31 -13.19
CA LYS A 6 -9.45 -5.45 -12.27
C LYS A 6 -9.00 -6.35 -11.13
N THR A 7 -9.00 -5.82 -9.93
CA THR A 7 -8.89 -6.68 -8.76
C THR A 7 -10.15 -7.53 -8.71
N PRO A 8 -10.06 -8.84 -8.56
CA PRO A 8 -11.24 -9.72 -8.49
C PRO A 8 -12.01 -9.58 -7.17
N TYR A 9 -11.60 -8.62 -6.34
CA TYR A 9 -12.12 -8.42 -4.99
C TYR A 9 -13.17 -7.33 -5.01
N ASP A 10 -14.28 -7.63 -4.37
CA ASP A 10 -15.43 -6.73 -4.23
C ASP A 10 -14.99 -5.44 -3.51
N LEU A 11 -14.90 -4.37 -4.28
CA LEU A 11 -14.48 -3.06 -3.79
C LEU A 11 -15.51 -2.46 -2.81
N ASP A 12 -16.72 -3.00 -2.76
CA ASP A 12 -17.78 -2.53 -1.87
C ASP A 12 -17.62 -3.05 -0.43
N LYS A 13 -16.86 -4.12 -0.23
CA LYS A 13 -16.50 -4.60 1.11
C LYS A 13 -15.31 -3.83 1.67
N LYS A 14 -15.58 -2.71 2.31
CA LYS A 14 -14.54 -1.82 2.88
C LYS A 14 -13.50 -2.54 3.75
N ALA A 15 -13.90 -3.56 4.50
CA ALA A 15 -13.04 -4.33 5.40
C ALA A 15 -12.05 -5.27 4.68
N GLU A 16 -12.37 -5.68 3.46
CA GLU A 16 -11.56 -6.63 2.67
C GLU A 16 -10.96 -5.99 1.43
N ARG A 17 -11.02 -4.68 1.36
CA ARG A 17 -10.59 -3.94 0.19
C ARG A 17 -9.09 -4.11 -0.07
N THR A 18 -8.79 -4.75 -1.18
CA THR A 18 -7.45 -4.76 -1.75
C THR A 18 -7.31 -3.61 -2.73
N THR A 19 -6.23 -2.87 -2.60
CA THR A 19 -5.95 -1.72 -3.46
C THR A 19 -4.56 -1.81 -4.05
N TYR A 20 -4.39 -1.24 -5.23
CA TYR A 20 -3.09 -0.86 -5.76
C TYR A 20 -3.14 0.56 -6.28
N THR A 21 -2.05 1.26 -6.15
CA THR A 21 -1.92 2.64 -6.63
C THR A 21 -0.60 2.76 -7.38
N VAL A 22 -0.67 3.25 -8.61
CA VAL A 22 0.53 3.67 -9.31
C VAL A 22 0.85 5.08 -8.83
N GLY A 23 1.88 5.18 -8.03
CA GLY A 23 2.34 6.43 -7.44
C GLY A 23 3.18 7.24 -8.42
N VAL A 24 3.73 8.31 -7.89
CA VAL A 24 4.54 9.25 -8.65
C VAL A 24 5.73 8.55 -9.26
N GLY A 25 5.84 8.65 -10.57
CA GLY A 25 7.06 8.36 -11.29
C GLY A 25 7.98 9.56 -11.28
N SER A 26 9.26 9.31 -11.26
CA SER A 26 10.27 10.31 -11.56
C SER A 26 11.04 9.88 -12.80
N CYS A 27 11.37 10.84 -13.64
CA CYS A 27 12.27 10.62 -14.76
C CYS A 27 13.54 11.45 -14.56
N THR A 28 14.67 10.93 -14.98
CA THR A 28 15.91 11.72 -15.02
C THR A 28 15.69 12.96 -15.90
N PRO A 29 16.08 14.15 -15.41
CA PRO A 29 16.01 15.35 -16.24
C PRO A 29 16.76 15.14 -17.55
N ALA A 30 16.16 15.56 -18.65
CA ALA A 30 16.79 15.56 -19.95
C ALA A 30 17.12 17.00 -20.34
N PRO A 31 18.24 17.25 -21.04
CA PRO A 31 18.51 18.53 -21.67
C PRO A 31 17.36 18.93 -22.62
N GLU A 32 17.23 20.20 -22.88
CA GLU A 32 16.20 20.70 -23.78
C GLU A 32 16.29 20.00 -25.14
N GLY A 33 15.16 19.44 -25.59
CA GLY A 33 15.07 18.66 -26.83
C GLY A 33 15.46 17.19 -26.75
N GLU A 34 15.95 16.72 -25.59
CA GLU A 34 16.25 15.30 -25.36
C GLU A 34 15.13 14.60 -24.58
N ARG A 35 15.11 13.28 -24.64
CA ARG A 35 14.20 12.43 -23.86
C ARG A 35 14.89 11.93 -22.60
N SER A 36 14.13 11.78 -21.51
CA SER A 36 14.62 11.14 -20.30
C SER A 36 15.13 9.73 -20.60
N LYS A 37 16.29 9.39 -20.03
CA LYS A 37 16.93 8.09 -20.23
C LYS A 37 16.40 7.03 -19.27
N GLU A 38 15.89 7.45 -18.13
CA GLU A 38 15.42 6.58 -17.09
C GLU A 38 14.17 7.16 -16.42
N CYS A 39 13.17 6.31 -16.18
CA CYS A 39 11.98 6.67 -15.42
C CYS A 39 11.67 5.58 -14.39
N THR A 40 11.37 5.98 -13.18
CA THR A 40 10.95 5.11 -12.08
C THR A 40 9.47 5.29 -11.79
N LEU A 41 8.74 4.19 -11.66
CA LEU A 41 7.36 4.16 -11.21
C LEU A 41 7.29 3.43 -9.87
N LEU A 42 6.53 3.97 -8.92
CA LEU A 42 6.23 3.31 -7.66
C LEU A 42 4.82 2.73 -7.71
N VAL A 43 4.70 1.47 -7.31
CA VAL A 43 3.40 0.80 -7.20
C VAL A 43 3.21 0.36 -5.75
N ASP A 44 2.25 0.97 -5.07
CA ASP A 44 1.85 0.59 -3.71
C ASP A 44 0.68 -0.39 -3.79
N MET A 45 0.76 -1.49 -3.04
CA MET A 45 -0.29 -2.52 -2.98
C MET A 45 -0.64 -2.80 -1.53
N ARG A 46 -1.93 -2.82 -1.22
CA ARG A 46 -2.42 -3.04 0.15
C ARG A 46 -3.55 -4.05 0.18
N SER A 47 -3.50 -4.96 1.13
CA SER A 47 -4.58 -5.91 1.42
C SER A 47 -4.54 -6.34 2.89
N PRO A 48 -5.68 -6.60 3.52
CA PRO A 48 -5.73 -7.15 4.88
C PRO A 48 -5.27 -8.62 4.93
N THR A 49 -5.16 -9.29 3.80
CA THR A 49 -4.74 -10.69 3.71
C THR A 49 -3.67 -10.90 2.63
N PRO A 50 -2.78 -11.90 2.76
CA PRO A 50 -1.66 -12.08 1.83
C PRO A 50 -2.07 -12.63 0.46
N GLY A 51 -3.20 -13.35 0.35
CA GLY A 51 -3.64 -13.97 -0.91
C GLY A 51 -3.79 -12.99 -2.05
N PRO A 52 -4.60 -11.93 -1.88
CA PRO A 52 -4.78 -10.90 -2.88
C PRO A 52 -3.49 -10.19 -3.32
N LEU A 53 -2.54 -9.98 -2.41
CA LEU A 53 -1.25 -9.37 -2.76
C LEU A 53 -0.43 -10.29 -3.67
N LYS A 54 -0.42 -11.60 -3.38
CA LYS A 54 0.23 -12.60 -4.24
C LYS A 54 -0.41 -12.65 -5.62
N ASP A 55 -1.74 -12.59 -5.68
CA ASP A 55 -2.48 -12.58 -6.94
C ASP A 55 -2.19 -11.33 -7.79
N ILE A 56 -2.17 -10.14 -7.18
CA ILE A 56 -1.79 -8.91 -7.89
C ILE A 56 -0.35 -9.01 -8.38
N ARG A 57 0.58 -9.46 -7.54
CA ARG A 57 1.98 -9.63 -7.92
C ARG A 57 2.13 -10.55 -9.12
N SER A 58 1.47 -11.71 -9.14
CA SER A 58 1.52 -12.65 -10.25
C SER A 58 0.98 -12.10 -11.58
N LYS A 59 0.15 -11.05 -11.53
CA LYS A 59 -0.41 -10.37 -12.70
C LYS A 59 0.45 -9.17 -13.14
N ILE A 60 1.06 -8.49 -12.20
CA ILE A 60 1.87 -7.29 -12.49
C ILE A 60 3.12 -7.67 -13.29
N GLU A 61 3.87 -8.67 -12.86
CA GLU A 61 5.11 -9.09 -13.51
C GLU A 61 4.91 -9.41 -15.00
N PRO A 62 3.97 -10.28 -15.39
CA PRO A 62 3.70 -10.54 -16.81
C PRO A 62 3.16 -9.34 -17.57
N ALA A 63 2.38 -8.47 -16.92
CA ALA A 63 1.85 -7.27 -17.55
C ALA A 63 2.96 -6.29 -17.92
N PHE A 64 3.93 -6.11 -17.06
CA PHE A 64 5.11 -5.29 -17.34
C PHE A 64 5.99 -5.90 -18.43
N ALA A 65 6.27 -7.20 -18.36
CA ALA A 65 7.04 -7.89 -19.39
C ALA A 65 6.39 -7.76 -20.77
N LYS A 66 5.08 -7.96 -20.84
CA LYS A 66 4.31 -7.76 -22.09
C LYS A 66 4.35 -6.32 -22.58
N ALA A 67 4.25 -5.34 -21.68
CA ALA A 67 4.32 -3.92 -22.04
C ALA A 67 5.68 -3.57 -22.63
N LEU A 68 6.77 -4.07 -22.00
CA LEU A 68 8.13 -3.89 -22.48
C LEU A 68 8.31 -4.47 -23.89
N GLN A 69 7.89 -5.72 -24.09
CA GLN A 69 7.94 -6.38 -25.39
C GLN A 69 7.17 -5.60 -26.47
N GLN A 70 5.95 -5.14 -26.14
CA GLN A 70 5.13 -4.36 -27.07
C GLN A 70 5.78 -3.02 -27.42
N GLU A 71 6.41 -2.37 -26.45
CA GLU A 71 7.08 -1.09 -26.70
C GLU A 71 8.29 -1.28 -27.63
N ASN A 72 9.15 -2.25 -27.34
CA ASN A 72 10.31 -2.55 -28.18
C ASN A 72 9.88 -2.97 -29.60
N ALA A 73 8.84 -3.77 -29.73
CA ALA A 73 8.35 -4.23 -31.03
C ALA A 73 7.87 -3.08 -31.94
N LYS A 74 7.35 -1.98 -31.40
CA LYS A 74 6.97 -0.79 -32.20
C LYS A 74 8.14 -0.21 -33.00
N TYR A 75 9.35 -0.40 -32.52
CA TYR A 75 10.57 0.11 -33.11
C TYR A 75 11.40 -1.00 -33.77
N GLY A 76 10.84 -2.21 -33.92
CA GLY A 76 11.53 -3.36 -34.48
C GLY A 76 12.69 -3.89 -33.63
N LEU A 77 12.70 -3.55 -32.34
CA LEU A 77 13.76 -3.94 -31.40
C LEU A 77 13.39 -5.26 -30.71
N LYS A 78 14.41 -6.04 -30.40
CA LYS A 78 14.29 -7.29 -29.62
C LYS A 78 14.97 -7.15 -28.28
N ASP A 79 14.65 -8.07 -27.37
CA ASP A 79 15.33 -8.16 -26.09
C ASP A 79 16.84 -8.37 -26.29
N GLY A 80 17.66 -7.56 -25.60
CA GLY A 80 19.09 -7.57 -25.73
C GLY A 80 19.67 -6.55 -26.74
N ASP A 81 18.87 -5.96 -27.60
CA ASP A 81 19.33 -4.88 -28.47
C ASP A 81 19.81 -3.67 -27.65
N ALA A 82 20.90 -3.05 -28.08
CA ALA A 82 21.52 -1.94 -27.34
C ALA A 82 20.57 -0.73 -27.19
N LYS A 83 19.65 -0.55 -28.15
CA LYS A 83 18.65 0.53 -28.16
C LYS A 83 17.31 0.12 -27.56
N ALA A 84 17.13 -1.14 -27.18
CA ALA A 84 15.88 -1.60 -26.59
C ALA A 84 15.64 -0.95 -25.22
N VAL A 85 14.39 -0.64 -24.94
CA VAL A 85 13.96 -0.25 -23.59
C VAL A 85 14.20 -1.44 -22.67
N LYS A 86 14.77 -1.18 -21.50
CA LYS A 86 15.00 -2.16 -20.43
C LYS A 86 14.13 -1.81 -19.26
N MET A 87 13.78 -2.81 -18.48
CA MET A 87 13.00 -2.62 -17.25
C MET A 87 13.59 -3.48 -16.15
N GLU A 88 13.69 -2.88 -14.98
CA GLU A 88 13.99 -3.57 -13.74
C GLU A 88 12.76 -3.48 -12.84
N LEU A 89 12.39 -4.59 -12.21
CA LEU A 89 11.30 -4.66 -11.25
C LEU A 89 11.88 -4.98 -9.87
N VAL A 90 11.83 -4.00 -8.98
CA VAL A 90 12.37 -4.12 -7.62
C VAL A 90 11.21 -4.20 -6.62
N TRP A 91 11.16 -5.28 -5.85
CA TRP A 91 10.21 -5.45 -4.74
C TRP A 91 10.85 -4.98 -3.45
N PHE A 92 10.17 -4.08 -2.74
CA PHE A 92 10.67 -3.53 -1.48
C PHE A 92 9.51 -3.15 -0.54
N GLY A 93 9.83 -2.88 0.72
CA GLY A 93 8.85 -2.39 1.69
C GLY A 93 7.76 -3.40 2.02
N ASP A 94 8.07 -4.70 1.94
CA ASP A 94 7.09 -5.76 2.26
C ASP A 94 6.76 -5.73 3.76
N ARG A 95 5.50 -5.42 4.06
CA ARG A 95 4.91 -5.56 5.39
C ARG A 95 3.90 -6.68 5.35
N PRO A 96 3.95 -7.63 6.28
CA PRO A 96 3.04 -8.76 6.28
C PRO A 96 1.59 -8.28 6.42
N ALA A 97 0.72 -8.79 5.55
CA ALA A 97 -0.71 -8.55 5.66
C ALA A 97 -1.25 -9.28 6.90
N HIS A 98 -1.99 -8.56 7.72
CA HIS A 98 -2.63 -9.11 8.91
C HIS A 98 -4.05 -8.58 9.03
N LYS A 99 -5.00 -9.47 9.31
CA LYS A 99 -6.36 -9.13 9.71
C LYS A 99 -6.58 -9.67 11.13
N ARG A 100 -6.93 -8.80 12.06
CA ARG A 100 -7.30 -9.22 13.42
C ARG A 100 -8.50 -10.16 13.35
N LYS A 101 -8.38 -11.29 14.02
CA LYS A 101 -9.44 -12.32 14.07
C LYS A 101 -10.26 -12.25 15.36
N ASN A 102 -9.65 -11.78 16.42
CA ASN A 102 -10.26 -11.73 17.75
C ASN A 102 -10.04 -10.35 18.37
N TYR A 103 -11.11 -9.72 18.79
CA TYR A 103 -11.12 -8.43 19.49
C TYR A 103 -11.21 -8.59 20.99
N ASP A 104 -11.40 -9.81 21.49
CA ASP A 104 -11.50 -10.13 22.91
C ASP A 104 -10.14 -10.56 23.51
N ASP A 105 -9.04 -10.34 22.77
CA ASP A 105 -7.73 -10.65 23.30
C ASP A 105 -7.36 -9.75 24.49
N PRO A 106 -6.48 -10.21 25.40
CA PRO A 106 -6.15 -9.47 26.62
C PRO A 106 -5.59 -8.07 26.35
N ALA A 107 -4.86 -7.85 25.28
CA ALA A 107 -4.31 -6.54 24.94
C ALA A 107 -5.42 -5.54 24.57
N MET A 108 -6.43 -5.98 23.82
CA MET A 108 -7.59 -5.14 23.51
C MET A 108 -8.41 -4.84 24.76
N GLN A 109 -8.63 -5.81 25.61
CA GLN A 109 -9.38 -5.62 26.86
C GLN A 109 -8.67 -4.63 27.79
N ALA A 110 -7.35 -4.77 27.97
CA ALA A 110 -6.55 -3.84 28.75
C ALA A 110 -6.58 -2.41 28.16
N PHE A 111 -6.48 -2.30 26.85
CA PHE A 111 -6.58 -1.01 26.16
C PHE A 111 -7.95 -0.34 26.40
N TRP A 112 -9.04 -1.05 26.19
CA TRP A 112 -10.38 -0.50 26.42
C TRP A 112 -10.64 -0.11 27.88
N GLN A 113 -10.17 -0.92 28.80
CA GLN A 113 -10.28 -0.60 30.22
C GLN A 113 -9.49 0.66 30.56
N SER A 114 -8.24 0.77 30.09
CA SER A 114 -7.39 1.93 30.32
C SER A 114 -7.98 3.21 29.71
N ALA A 115 -8.49 3.13 28.50
CA ALA A 115 -9.09 4.27 27.82
C ALA A 115 -10.37 4.76 28.56
N ARG A 116 -11.24 3.84 29.00
CA ARG A 116 -12.42 4.19 29.81
C ARG A 116 -12.02 4.84 31.14
N THR A 117 -10.99 4.31 31.79
CA THR A 117 -10.46 4.89 33.05
C THR A 117 -9.91 6.31 32.82
N ALA A 118 -9.31 6.54 31.68
CA ALA A 118 -8.82 7.87 31.28
C ALA A 118 -9.92 8.83 30.76
N GLY A 119 -11.18 8.39 30.75
CA GLY A 119 -12.29 9.19 30.22
C GLY A 119 -12.29 9.38 28.70
N ILE A 120 -11.52 8.55 28.00
CA ILE A 120 -11.45 8.62 26.53
C ILE A 120 -12.64 7.85 25.94
N ASP A 121 -13.45 8.54 25.15
CA ASP A 121 -14.53 7.91 24.38
C ASP A 121 -13.92 7.06 23.26
N ILE A 122 -13.96 5.75 23.48
CA ILE A 122 -13.56 4.80 22.44
C ILE A 122 -14.81 4.51 21.62
N ARG A 123 -14.79 4.95 20.40
CA ARG A 123 -15.80 4.56 19.43
C ARG A 123 -15.76 3.05 19.25
N GLU A 124 -16.86 2.37 19.54
CA GLU A 124 -16.99 0.91 19.42
C GLU A 124 -16.75 0.41 17.98
N LYS A 125 -16.81 1.28 17.00
CA LYS A 125 -16.52 0.95 15.60
C LYS A 125 -15.02 1.03 15.35
N LEU A 126 -14.39 -0.12 15.42
CA LEU A 126 -13.02 -0.31 14.95
C LEU A 126 -12.92 0.06 13.46
N ASN A 127 -11.86 0.77 13.13
CA ASN A 127 -11.61 1.10 11.73
C ASN A 127 -11.02 -0.13 11.03
N GLU A 128 -11.84 -0.83 10.27
CA GLU A 128 -11.44 -2.05 9.55
C GLU A 128 -10.75 -1.76 8.20
N ARG A 129 -10.30 -0.54 7.98
CA ARG A 129 -9.57 -0.23 6.74
C ARG A 129 -8.19 -0.88 6.75
N ALA A 130 -7.78 -1.40 5.59
CA ALA A 130 -6.40 -1.83 5.40
C ALA A 130 -5.47 -0.61 5.45
N VAL A 131 -4.62 -0.56 6.45
CA VAL A 131 -3.61 0.48 6.66
C VAL A 131 -2.24 -0.17 6.81
N SER A 132 -1.19 0.58 6.48
CA SER A 132 0.19 0.09 6.62
C SER A 132 0.80 0.72 7.87
N LEU A 133 0.78 -0.03 8.98
CA LEU A 133 1.30 0.39 10.27
C LEU A 133 2.40 -0.57 10.74
N ASN A 134 3.21 -0.13 11.69
CA ASN A 134 4.33 -0.94 12.19
C ASN A 134 3.86 -2.14 13.02
N ASP A 135 2.66 -2.08 13.58
CA ASP A 135 2.02 -3.16 14.32
C ASP A 135 1.63 -4.36 13.44
N ASN A 136 1.60 -4.21 12.13
CA ASN A 136 1.38 -5.34 11.21
C ASN A 136 2.43 -6.45 11.41
N VAL A 137 3.69 -6.10 11.69
CA VAL A 137 4.77 -7.07 11.84
C VAL A 137 4.58 -7.96 13.07
N PRO A 138 4.48 -7.44 14.30
CA PRO A 138 4.22 -8.27 15.47
C PRO A 138 2.86 -8.98 15.39
N ALA A 139 1.84 -8.33 14.86
CA ALA A 139 0.52 -8.95 14.69
C ALA A 139 0.54 -10.17 13.77
N ALA A 140 1.32 -10.13 12.69
CA ALA A 140 1.43 -11.24 11.74
C ALA A 140 2.07 -12.49 12.34
N VAL A 141 2.91 -12.34 13.38
CA VAL A 141 3.52 -13.46 14.13
C VAL A 141 2.75 -13.80 15.42
N GLY A 142 1.54 -13.28 15.58
CA GLY A 142 0.63 -13.65 16.67
C GLY A 142 0.82 -12.85 17.96
N VAL A 143 1.62 -11.79 17.94
CA VAL A 143 1.75 -10.89 19.11
C VAL A 143 0.54 -9.97 19.16
N PRO A 144 -0.23 -9.93 20.27
CA PRO A 144 -1.35 -9.00 20.41
C PRO A 144 -0.87 -7.54 20.30
N THR A 145 -1.48 -6.79 19.42
CA THR A 145 -1.12 -5.40 19.14
C THR A 145 -2.35 -4.52 19.09
N VAL A 146 -2.23 -3.30 19.57
CA VAL A 146 -3.27 -2.27 19.50
C VAL A 146 -2.65 -1.01 18.91
N ASN A 147 -3.29 -0.46 17.91
CA ASN A 147 -2.95 0.84 17.36
C ASN A 147 -4.11 1.81 17.56
N PHE A 148 -3.83 3.00 18.02
CA PHE A 148 -4.82 4.03 18.28
C PHE A 148 -4.24 5.42 17.97
N ASN A 149 -5.13 6.33 17.62
CA ASN A 149 -4.74 7.72 17.40
C ASN A 149 -4.51 8.43 18.74
N VAL A 150 -3.47 9.26 18.78
CA VAL A 150 -3.20 10.16 19.90
C VAL A 150 -3.82 11.52 19.59
N GLY A 151 -4.75 11.95 20.43
CA GLY A 151 -5.42 13.24 20.30
C GLY A 151 -6.91 13.14 19.97
N THR A 152 -7.64 14.12 20.44
CA THR A 152 -9.12 14.19 20.32
C THR A 152 -9.57 14.76 18.99
N ASN A 153 -8.75 15.58 18.36
CA ASN A 153 -9.02 16.20 17.07
C ASN A 153 -7.78 16.16 16.21
N ALA A 154 -7.87 15.48 15.08
CA ALA A 154 -6.88 15.51 14.03
C ALA A 154 -7.52 16.05 12.75
N GLY A 155 -6.81 16.89 12.06
CA GLY A 155 -7.32 17.54 10.86
C GLY A 155 -6.26 17.66 9.79
N GLY A 156 -6.57 18.40 8.73
CA GLY A 156 -5.65 18.62 7.63
C GLY A 156 -5.85 17.73 6.43
N GLY A 157 -6.76 16.76 6.50
CA GLY A 157 -7.29 16.06 5.32
C GLY A 157 -6.36 15.12 4.58
N GLY A 158 -5.15 14.85 5.09
CA GLY A 158 -4.27 13.89 4.44
C GLY A 158 -3.16 13.45 5.37
N GLY A 159 -3.19 12.19 5.83
CA GLY A 159 -2.07 11.60 6.55
C GLY A 159 -0.78 11.75 5.74
N HIS A 160 0.31 12.10 6.41
CA HIS A 160 1.62 12.38 5.82
C HIS A 160 1.74 13.68 5.00
N ALA A 161 0.78 14.60 5.14
CA ALA A 161 0.88 15.92 4.53
C ALA A 161 1.58 16.91 5.46
N TRP A 162 2.30 17.89 4.91
CA TRP A 162 3.00 18.92 5.70
C TRP A 162 2.04 19.78 6.54
N TYR A 163 0.76 19.80 6.20
CA TYR A 163 -0.32 20.50 6.90
C TYR A 163 -1.15 19.58 7.82
N GLU A 164 -0.69 18.37 8.04
CA GLU A 164 -1.31 17.47 9.02
C GLU A 164 -1.06 17.99 10.43
N TRP A 165 -2.10 18.01 11.23
CA TRP A 165 -2.02 18.47 12.61
C TRP A 165 -2.88 17.62 13.54
N GLY A 166 -2.53 17.59 14.80
CA GLY A 166 -3.29 16.96 15.86
C GLY A 166 -3.21 17.77 17.15
N ILE A 167 -4.27 17.76 17.91
CA ILE A 167 -4.29 18.34 19.26
C ILE A 167 -4.04 17.20 20.23
N PRO A 168 -2.94 17.22 21.01
CA PRO A 168 -2.72 16.27 22.09
C PRO A 168 -3.87 16.37 23.09
N GLY A 169 -4.40 15.21 23.54
CA GLY A 169 -5.42 15.13 24.57
C GLY A 169 -4.87 15.33 25.96
#